data_429541f1a75bc402e78f2d59036608ea
#
_entry.id   429541f1a75bc402e78f2d59036608ea
#
_cell.length_a   1.000
_cell.length_b   1.000
_cell.length_c   1.000
_cell.angle_alpha   90.00
_cell.angle_beta   90.00
_cell.angle_gamma   90.00
#
_symmetry.space_group_name_H-M   'P 1'
#
loop_
_entity.id
_entity.type
_entity.pdbx_description
1 polymer ?
#
loop_
_entity_poly.entity_id
_entity_poly.type
_entity_poly.pdbx_seq_one_letter_code
_entity_poly.pdbx_strand_id
1 'polypeptide(L)'
;MERIPRWLCVLLLLVSAHSFSFYSTPPVRVRPSLRARRDRVRVDDLLVEGGLAESRDQAARLILARSVLLREGEVVLSPALLVDRKDSLRVRGKSRDSHDFVSRSALKLVKAVETFGLQTRILNATCIDVGSSTGGFTEVLLRNDARRVYAVDVGVSILAYRLRVDPRVRVLERVNARHLGPEHVPEAGEVHVVVCDVSFISLRLVLPPALTMCARGAVLCALIKPQFECERDQIGPGGVVRDETTRRSVVRSIESWFQESFPSWAINGTVESPITGTHGNQEYLLVATKLF
;
A
#
# COMPACT_ATOMS: atom_id res chain seq x y z
N MET A 1 -58.62 25.57 -10.52
CA MET A 1 -59.38 26.01 -11.71
C MET A 1 -58.35 26.42 -12.71
N GLU A 2 -58.12 25.88 -13.87
CA GLU A 2 -58.84 25.07 -14.84
C GLU A 2 -57.80 24.19 -15.56
N ARG A 3 -58.04 22.93 -15.62
CA ARG A 3 -58.64 22.10 -16.68
C ARG A 3 -57.73 21.91 -17.91
N ILE A 4 -57.33 20.64 -18.05
CA ILE A 4 -56.82 19.95 -19.23
C ILE A 4 -57.86 20.03 -20.36
N PRO A 5 -57.42 19.91 -21.64
CA PRO A 5 -58.11 18.96 -22.48
C PRO A 5 -57.19 17.99 -23.24
N ARG A 6 -57.62 16.73 -23.14
CA ARG A 6 -57.37 15.64 -24.04
C ARG A 6 -57.98 15.93 -25.43
N TRP A 7 -57.26 15.55 -26.50
CA TRP A 7 -57.91 15.08 -27.73
C TRP A 7 -57.13 13.89 -28.29
N LEU A 8 -57.82 12.83 -28.29
CA LEU A 8 -57.75 11.58 -29.04
C LEU A 8 -58.06 11.84 -30.48
N CYS A 9 -57.43 11.18 -31.47
CA CYS A 9 -58.05 10.48 -32.58
C CYS A 9 -57.04 9.77 -33.46
N VAL A 10 -57.15 8.54 -33.43
CA VAL A 10 -57.16 7.45 -34.41
C VAL A 10 -57.26 7.92 -35.88
N LEU A 11 -56.30 7.47 -36.71
CA LEU A 11 -56.58 7.13 -38.11
C LEU A 11 -55.77 5.89 -38.53
N LEU A 12 -56.50 4.78 -38.67
CA LEU A 12 -56.15 3.62 -39.47
C LEU A 12 -56.21 4.01 -40.92
N LEU A 13 -55.27 3.60 -41.76
CA LEU A 13 -55.49 3.14 -43.10
C LEU A 13 -54.34 2.30 -43.67
N LEU A 14 -54.69 1.13 -44.03
CA LEU A 14 -54.05 0.08 -44.79
C LEU A 14 -53.30 0.57 -46.06
N VAL A 15 -52.07 0.07 -46.27
CA VAL A 15 -51.59 -0.22 -47.62
C VAL A 15 -50.61 -1.42 -47.55
N SER A 16 -51.07 -2.51 -48.15
CA SER A 16 -50.43 -3.48 -49.05
C SER A 16 -49.12 -4.16 -48.56
N ALA A 17 -49.24 -5.45 -48.33
CA ALA A 17 -48.22 -6.46 -48.29
C ALA A 17 -47.33 -6.50 -49.53
N HIS A 18 -46.00 -6.37 -49.31
CA HIS A 18 -45.01 -6.97 -50.20
C HIS A 18 -44.05 -7.80 -49.33
N SER A 19 -44.12 -9.09 -49.53
CA SER A 19 -43.27 -10.10 -48.93
C SER A 19 -41.84 -9.93 -49.39
N PHE A 20 -40.95 -9.43 -48.53
CA PHE A 20 -39.49 -9.63 -48.65
C PHE A 20 -39.06 -10.64 -47.61
N SER A 21 -38.86 -11.85 -48.06
CA SER A 21 -38.23 -12.93 -47.32
C SER A 21 -36.76 -12.59 -47.14
N PHE A 22 -36.41 -12.06 -45.98
CA PHE A 22 -35.00 -12.03 -45.55
C PHE A 22 -34.64 -13.42 -44.98
N TYR A 23 -33.93 -14.20 -45.78
CA TYR A 23 -33.17 -15.32 -45.27
C TYR A 23 -32.15 -14.78 -44.28
N SER A 24 -32.45 -14.87 -42.99
CA SER A 24 -31.46 -14.66 -41.91
C SER A 24 -30.54 -15.87 -41.92
N THR A 25 -29.36 -15.74 -42.51
CA THR A 25 -28.29 -16.67 -42.30
C THR A 25 -27.94 -16.64 -40.81
N PRO A 26 -27.89 -17.81 -40.14
CA PRO A 26 -27.47 -17.84 -38.75
C PRO A 26 -26.03 -17.33 -38.66
N PRO A 27 -25.65 -16.64 -37.53
CA PRO A 27 -24.29 -16.15 -37.35
C PRO A 27 -23.33 -17.33 -37.46
N VAL A 28 -22.39 -17.25 -38.39
CA VAL A 28 -21.29 -18.22 -38.50
C VAL A 28 -20.53 -18.21 -37.20
N ARG A 29 -20.70 -19.23 -36.39
CA ARG A 29 -19.81 -19.50 -35.23
C ARG A 29 -18.42 -19.79 -35.80
N VAL A 30 -17.57 -18.76 -35.88
CA VAL A 30 -16.16 -18.93 -36.16
C VAL A 30 -15.60 -19.76 -35.00
N ARG A 31 -15.38 -21.05 -35.24
CA ARG A 31 -14.63 -21.86 -34.30
C ARG A 31 -13.22 -21.30 -34.26
N PRO A 32 -12.71 -20.90 -33.08
CA PRO A 32 -11.31 -20.47 -32.96
C PRO A 32 -10.41 -21.58 -33.50
N SER A 33 -9.47 -21.20 -34.37
CA SER A 33 -8.54 -22.14 -34.99
C SER A 33 -7.78 -22.94 -33.92
N LEU A 34 -7.48 -24.20 -34.19
CA LEU A 34 -6.75 -25.08 -33.27
C LEU A 34 -5.39 -24.49 -32.85
N ARG A 35 -4.82 -23.56 -33.62
CA ARG A 35 -3.62 -22.79 -33.27
C ARG A 35 -3.84 -21.82 -32.10
N ALA A 36 -5.04 -21.22 -31.99
CA ALA A 36 -5.40 -20.30 -30.91
C ALA A 36 -5.61 -21.01 -29.55
N ARG A 37 -5.75 -22.35 -29.55
CA ARG A 37 -5.85 -23.14 -28.31
C ARG A 37 -4.49 -23.53 -27.68
N ARG A 38 -3.39 -23.49 -28.45
CA ARG A 38 -2.07 -23.92 -27.98
C ARG A 38 -1.33 -22.90 -27.13
N ASP A 39 -1.71 -21.63 -27.18
CA ASP A 39 -1.02 -20.55 -26.46
C ASP A 39 -1.79 -20.05 -25.22
N ARG A 40 -2.87 -20.73 -24.83
CA ARG A 40 -3.63 -20.33 -23.63
C ARG A 40 -3.04 -20.97 -22.38
N VAL A 41 -2.85 -20.17 -21.37
CA VAL A 41 -2.31 -20.52 -20.04
C VAL A 41 -3.29 -20.05 -18.97
N ARG A 42 -3.29 -20.71 -17.83
CA ARG A 42 -4.05 -20.25 -16.66
C ARG A 42 -3.46 -18.93 -16.17
N VAL A 43 -4.33 -18.02 -15.76
CA VAL A 43 -3.89 -16.70 -15.28
C VAL A 43 -3.05 -16.78 -14.02
N ASP A 44 -3.30 -17.76 -13.13
CA ASP A 44 -2.48 -17.99 -11.94
C ASP A 44 -1.06 -18.47 -12.31
N ASP A 45 -0.92 -19.31 -13.35
CA ASP A 45 0.39 -19.72 -13.88
C ASP A 45 1.11 -18.55 -14.54
N LEU A 46 0.41 -17.75 -15.34
CA LEU A 46 0.99 -16.59 -16.03
C LEU A 46 1.46 -15.51 -15.04
N LEU A 47 0.79 -15.37 -13.88
CA LEU A 47 1.24 -14.48 -12.79
C LEU A 47 2.57 -14.95 -12.19
N VAL A 48 2.73 -16.26 -12.00
CA VAL A 48 3.98 -16.84 -11.47
C VAL A 48 5.09 -16.76 -12.51
N GLU A 49 4.84 -17.17 -13.76
CA GLU A 49 5.79 -17.08 -14.86
C GLU A 49 6.27 -15.63 -15.11
N GLY A 50 5.37 -14.66 -14.95
CA GLY A 50 5.66 -13.23 -15.09
C GLY A 50 6.30 -12.57 -13.86
N GLY A 51 6.60 -13.33 -12.79
CA GLY A 51 7.16 -12.79 -11.55
C GLY A 51 6.21 -11.88 -10.75
N LEU A 52 4.93 -11.87 -11.10
CA LEU A 52 3.90 -11.09 -10.41
C LEU A 52 3.36 -11.78 -9.15
N ALA A 53 3.61 -13.07 -9.00
CA ALA A 53 3.36 -13.87 -7.81
C ALA A 53 4.49 -14.88 -7.60
N GLU A 54 4.77 -15.23 -6.34
CA GLU A 54 5.84 -16.19 -5.96
C GLU A 54 5.35 -17.64 -6.05
N SER A 55 4.02 -17.84 -6.01
CA SER A 55 3.38 -19.14 -6.07
C SER A 55 1.95 -19.05 -6.61
N ARG A 56 1.38 -20.18 -7.04
CA ARG A 56 -0.03 -20.27 -7.43
C ARG A 56 -0.98 -19.86 -6.31
N ASP A 57 -0.67 -20.21 -5.07
CA ASP A 57 -1.49 -19.81 -3.90
C ASP A 57 -1.48 -18.29 -3.69
N GLN A 58 -0.34 -17.64 -3.89
CA GLN A 58 -0.26 -16.19 -3.84
C GLN A 58 -1.01 -15.57 -5.02
N ALA A 59 -0.86 -16.12 -6.23
CA ALA A 59 -1.61 -15.68 -7.40
C ALA A 59 -3.12 -15.78 -7.17
N ALA A 60 -3.60 -16.90 -6.64
CA ALA A 60 -5.00 -17.10 -6.31
C ALA A 60 -5.51 -16.06 -5.29
N ARG A 61 -4.75 -15.78 -4.23
CA ARG A 61 -5.10 -14.73 -3.24
C ARG A 61 -5.19 -13.34 -3.88
N LEU A 62 -4.25 -12.98 -4.75
CA LEU A 62 -4.27 -11.70 -5.48
C LEU A 62 -5.50 -11.56 -6.39
N ILE A 63 -5.90 -12.66 -7.04
CA ILE A 63 -7.09 -12.70 -7.90
C ILE A 63 -8.36 -12.58 -7.06
N LEU A 64 -8.49 -13.35 -5.99
CA LEU A 64 -9.64 -13.28 -5.07
C LEU A 64 -9.78 -11.90 -4.43
N ALA A 65 -8.66 -11.23 -4.12
CA ALA A 65 -8.62 -9.84 -3.67
C ALA A 65 -8.95 -8.81 -4.77
N ARG A 66 -9.31 -9.25 -5.99
CA ARG A 66 -9.60 -8.40 -7.16
C ARG A 66 -8.46 -7.43 -7.50
N SER A 67 -7.24 -7.82 -7.18
CA SER A 67 -6.04 -7.00 -7.41
C SER A 67 -5.41 -7.25 -8.78
N VAL A 68 -5.80 -8.29 -9.51
CA VAL A 68 -5.25 -8.63 -10.82
C VAL A 68 -6.09 -8.03 -11.93
N LEU A 69 -5.43 -7.35 -12.85
CA LEU A 69 -6.03 -6.73 -14.03
C LEU A 69 -5.45 -7.36 -15.30
N LEU A 70 -6.32 -7.63 -16.25
CA LEU A 70 -6.00 -8.07 -17.61
C LEU A 70 -6.22 -6.88 -18.55
N ARG A 71 -5.23 -6.59 -19.45
CA ARG A 71 -5.32 -5.52 -20.45
C ARG A 71 -5.89 -4.20 -19.88
N GLU A 72 -6.81 -3.54 -20.57
CA GLU A 72 -7.34 -2.20 -20.31
C GLU A 72 -8.03 -1.98 -18.94
N GLY A 73 -7.73 -2.82 -17.95
CA GLY A 73 -8.25 -2.67 -16.58
C GLY A 73 -9.35 -3.68 -16.22
N GLU A 74 -9.61 -4.67 -17.08
CA GLU A 74 -10.53 -5.77 -16.78
C GLU A 74 -10.03 -6.57 -15.56
N VAL A 75 -10.88 -6.71 -14.53
CA VAL A 75 -10.55 -7.42 -13.29
C VAL A 75 -10.64 -8.92 -13.50
N VAL A 76 -9.56 -9.62 -13.21
CA VAL A 76 -9.55 -11.10 -13.21
C VAL A 76 -10.29 -11.62 -11.97
N LEU A 77 -11.29 -12.47 -12.19
CA LEU A 77 -12.14 -12.99 -11.11
C LEU A 77 -11.89 -14.47 -10.77
N SER A 78 -11.18 -15.21 -11.62
CA SER A 78 -10.92 -16.63 -11.43
C SER A 78 -9.46 -16.99 -11.67
N PRO A 79 -8.80 -17.72 -10.75
CA PRO A 79 -7.44 -18.21 -10.95
C PRO A 79 -7.31 -19.17 -12.16
N ALA A 80 -8.37 -19.88 -12.47
CA ALA A 80 -8.42 -20.84 -13.58
C ALA A 80 -8.78 -20.21 -14.93
N LEU A 81 -8.95 -18.87 -15.00
CA LEU A 81 -9.23 -18.18 -16.26
C LEU A 81 -8.10 -18.49 -17.25
N LEU A 82 -8.47 -18.94 -18.44
CA LEU A 82 -7.52 -19.15 -19.53
C LEU A 82 -7.34 -17.87 -20.32
N VAL A 83 -6.11 -17.39 -20.38
CA VAL A 83 -5.70 -16.17 -21.09
C VAL A 83 -4.64 -16.51 -22.14
N ASP A 84 -4.42 -15.63 -23.11
CA ASP A 84 -3.31 -15.79 -24.05
C ASP A 84 -1.99 -15.53 -23.32
N ARG A 85 -0.95 -16.36 -23.57
CA ARG A 85 0.38 -16.17 -22.96
C ARG A 85 1.00 -14.80 -23.24
N LYS A 86 0.54 -14.11 -24.27
CA LYS A 86 0.94 -12.73 -24.62
C LYS A 86 0.12 -11.64 -23.93
N ASP A 87 -0.90 -12.03 -23.17
CA ASP A 87 -1.69 -11.06 -22.44
C ASP A 87 -0.84 -10.42 -21.33
N SER A 88 -0.91 -9.10 -21.23
CA SER A 88 -0.25 -8.39 -20.15
C SER A 88 -1.14 -8.40 -18.91
N LEU A 89 -0.59 -8.94 -17.82
CA LEU A 89 -1.21 -8.89 -16.50
C LEU A 89 -0.63 -7.74 -15.69
N ARG A 90 -1.46 -7.11 -14.88
CA ARG A 90 -1.06 -6.09 -13.91
C ARG A 90 -1.68 -6.42 -12.55
N VAL A 91 -0.91 -6.23 -11.49
CA VAL A 91 -1.42 -6.33 -10.13
C VAL A 91 -1.59 -4.92 -9.58
N ARG A 92 -2.79 -4.57 -9.11
CA ARG A 92 -3.05 -3.27 -8.49
C ARG A 92 -2.07 -3.05 -7.35
N GLY A 93 -1.38 -1.90 -7.37
CA GLY A 93 -0.38 -1.56 -6.36
C GLY A 93 1.02 -2.14 -6.62
N LYS A 94 1.20 -2.99 -7.65
CA LYS A 94 2.54 -3.30 -8.19
C LYS A 94 2.81 -2.41 -9.41
N SER A 95 3.59 -1.34 -9.24
CA SER A 95 4.23 -0.63 -10.35
C SER A 95 5.39 -1.47 -10.88
N ARG A 96 5.73 -1.36 -12.18
CA ARG A 96 6.89 -2.06 -12.77
C ARG A 96 8.21 -1.72 -12.06
N ASP A 97 8.29 -0.53 -11.45
CA ASP A 97 9.47 -0.01 -10.77
C ASP A 97 9.56 -0.41 -9.28
N SER A 98 8.48 -1.04 -8.71
CA SER A 98 8.45 -1.59 -7.35
C SER A 98 8.76 -3.09 -7.31
N HIS A 99 9.41 -3.62 -8.33
CA HIS A 99 9.47 -5.04 -8.68
C HIS A 99 10.08 -5.98 -7.65
N ASP A 100 10.49 -5.47 -6.48
CA ASP A 100 11.26 -6.30 -5.59
C ASP A 100 10.85 -6.22 -4.11
N PHE A 101 9.90 -5.36 -3.74
CA PHE A 101 9.45 -5.22 -2.36
C PHE A 101 8.09 -5.91 -2.10
N VAL A 102 7.89 -6.42 -0.87
CA VAL A 102 6.61 -7.01 -0.42
C VAL A 102 5.45 -6.01 -0.49
N SER A 103 5.76 -4.72 -0.44
CA SER A 103 4.78 -3.64 -0.46
C SER A 103 5.35 -2.37 -1.10
N ARG A 104 4.49 -1.61 -1.79
CA ARG A 104 4.85 -0.29 -2.31
C ARG A 104 5.24 0.72 -1.22
N SER A 105 4.82 0.50 0.05
CA SER A 105 5.22 1.34 1.18
C SER A 105 6.73 1.41 1.35
N ALA A 106 7.46 0.38 0.96
CA ALA A 106 8.93 0.35 0.96
C ALA A 106 9.53 1.59 0.28
N LEU A 107 8.94 2.05 -0.83
CA LEU A 107 9.44 3.21 -1.58
C LEU A 107 9.49 4.50 -0.73
N LYS A 108 8.62 4.61 0.27
CA LYS A 108 8.63 5.74 1.21
C LYS A 108 9.94 5.74 2.02
N LEU A 109 10.26 4.60 2.65
CA LEU A 109 11.48 4.49 3.44
C LEU A 109 12.74 4.55 2.57
N VAL A 110 12.72 3.96 1.37
CA VAL A 110 13.83 4.09 0.40
C VAL A 110 14.13 5.57 0.14
N LYS A 111 13.10 6.39 -0.08
CA LYS A 111 13.27 7.84 -0.29
C LYS A 111 13.97 8.52 0.89
N ALA A 112 13.58 8.18 2.14
CA ALA A 112 14.23 8.75 3.32
C ALA A 112 15.68 8.26 3.47
N VAL A 113 15.92 6.95 3.26
CA VAL A 113 17.25 6.34 3.33
C VAL A 113 18.20 7.02 2.35
N GLU A 114 17.78 7.24 1.11
CA GLU A 114 18.58 7.91 0.09
C GLU A 114 18.79 9.40 0.37
N THR A 115 17.71 10.10 0.77
CA THR A 115 17.77 11.56 0.97
C THR A 115 18.66 11.94 2.16
N PHE A 116 18.65 11.14 3.23
CA PHE A 116 19.37 11.44 4.47
C PHE A 116 20.62 10.56 4.70
N GLY A 117 20.97 9.70 3.73
CA GLY A 117 22.15 8.84 3.80
C GLY A 117 22.11 7.83 4.96
N LEU A 118 20.93 7.21 5.20
CA LEU A 118 20.73 6.38 6.39
C LEU A 118 21.30 4.96 6.26
N GLN A 119 21.86 4.56 5.12
CA GLN A 119 22.40 3.21 4.88
C GLN A 119 23.41 2.80 5.97
N THR A 120 24.35 3.69 6.28
CA THR A 120 25.37 3.42 7.30
C THR A 120 24.81 3.35 8.73
N ARG A 121 23.66 3.97 8.98
CA ARG A 121 22.96 3.92 10.26
C ARG A 121 22.16 2.62 10.42
N ILE A 122 21.69 2.04 9.32
CA ILE A 122 20.93 0.79 9.29
C ILE A 122 21.87 -0.43 9.33
N LEU A 123 23.04 -0.31 8.72
CA LEU A 123 24.04 -1.39 8.67
C LEU A 123 24.36 -1.93 10.08
N ASN A 124 24.15 -3.23 10.27
CA ASN A 124 24.34 -3.95 11.53
C ASN A 124 23.54 -3.40 12.74
N ALA A 125 22.48 -2.62 12.48
CA ALA A 125 21.63 -2.01 13.50
C ALA A 125 20.58 -2.96 14.07
N THR A 126 20.19 -2.73 15.33
CA THR A 126 18.92 -3.20 15.90
C THR A 126 17.86 -2.16 15.58
N CYS A 127 16.77 -2.58 14.92
CA CYS A 127 15.72 -1.72 14.40
C CYS A 127 14.35 -2.08 14.98
N ILE A 128 13.47 -1.09 15.13
CA ILE A 128 12.05 -1.28 15.40
C ILE A 128 11.27 -0.73 14.20
N ASP A 129 10.36 -1.55 13.64
CA ASP A 129 9.39 -1.17 12.60
C ASP A 129 8.00 -1.10 13.23
N VAL A 130 7.52 0.11 13.53
CA VAL A 130 6.23 0.38 14.16
C VAL A 130 5.16 0.50 13.09
N GLY A 131 4.20 -0.44 13.10
CA GLY A 131 3.19 -0.58 12.05
C GLY A 131 3.74 -1.33 10.84
N SER A 132 4.39 -2.46 11.09
CA SER A 132 5.10 -3.22 10.05
C SER A 132 4.22 -3.72 8.91
N SER A 133 2.94 -3.97 9.16
CA SER A 133 1.95 -4.41 8.16
C SER A 133 2.47 -5.58 7.32
N THR A 134 2.49 -5.46 5.99
CA THR A 134 3.03 -6.48 5.07
C THR A 134 4.56 -6.56 5.08
N GLY A 135 5.25 -5.58 5.69
CA GLY A 135 6.70 -5.60 5.88
C GLY A 135 7.49 -4.73 4.91
N GLY A 136 6.86 -3.72 4.30
CA GLY A 136 7.56 -2.86 3.35
C GLY A 136 8.78 -2.17 3.99
N PHE A 137 8.63 -1.58 5.18
CA PHE A 137 9.74 -0.94 5.89
C PHE A 137 10.72 -1.97 6.44
N THR A 138 10.22 -3.05 7.04
CA THR A 138 11.05 -4.20 7.48
C THR A 138 11.99 -4.67 6.35
N GLU A 139 11.49 -4.84 5.13
CA GLU A 139 12.30 -5.30 4.00
C GLU A 139 13.38 -4.29 3.61
N VAL A 140 13.10 -2.99 3.63
CA VAL A 140 14.12 -1.95 3.36
C VAL A 140 15.23 -2.01 4.40
N LEU A 141 14.89 -2.16 5.69
CA LEU A 141 15.87 -2.32 6.74
C LEU A 141 16.76 -3.55 6.53
N LEU A 142 16.18 -4.71 6.19
CA LEU A 142 16.91 -5.94 5.93
C LEU A 142 17.82 -5.86 4.71
N ARG A 143 17.40 -5.16 3.64
CA ARG A 143 18.19 -4.93 2.43
C ARG A 143 19.36 -3.96 2.64
N ASN A 144 19.28 -3.14 3.69
CA ASN A 144 20.39 -2.30 4.17
C ASN A 144 21.16 -2.97 5.31
N ASP A 145 21.11 -4.31 5.40
CA ASP A 145 21.89 -5.15 6.31
C ASP A 145 21.65 -4.86 7.80
N ALA A 146 20.40 -4.56 8.19
CA ALA A 146 20.01 -4.53 9.59
C ALA A 146 20.31 -5.87 10.26
N ARG A 147 20.91 -5.84 11.46
CA ARG A 147 21.21 -7.03 12.26
C ARG A 147 19.95 -7.68 12.82
N ARG A 148 18.99 -6.85 13.25
CA ARG A 148 17.70 -7.27 13.82
C ARG A 148 16.61 -6.26 13.54
N VAL A 149 15.42 -6.75 13.22
CA VAL A 149 14.22 -5.93 13.04
C VAL A 149 13.09 -6.47 13.91
N TYR A 150 12.60 -5.68 14.84
CA TYR A 150 11.37 -5.92 15.59
C TYR A 150 10.19 -5.37 14.79
N ALA A 151 9.45 -6.25 14.13
CA ALA A 151 8.29 -5.90 13.31
C ALA A 151 7.03 -5.87 14.19
N VAL A 152 6.60 -4.68 14.59
CA VAL A 152 5.51 -4.45 15.55
C VAL A 152 4.23 -4.11 14.81
N ASP A 153 3.17 -4.87 15.07
CA ASP A 153 1.84 -4.60 14.53
C ASP A 153 0.73 -5.10 15.46
N VAL A 154 -0.43 -4.43 15.44
CA VAL A 154 -1.65 -4.91 16.12
C VAL A 154 -2.32 -6.05 15.35
N GLY A 155 -2.09 -6.14 14.05
CA GLY A 155 -2.59 -7.19 13.17
C GLY A 155 -1.92 -8.53 13.40
N VAL A 156 -2.47 -9.57 12.77
CA VAL A 156 -1.98 -10.94 12.86
C VAL A 156 -1.82 -11.52 11.45
N SER A 157 -0.71 -12.20 11.21
CA SER A 157 -0.42 -12.89 9.94
C SER A 157 -0.43 -11.97 8.71
N ILE A 158 -0.16 -10.67 8.91
CA ILE A 158 -0.11 -9.68 7.82
C ILE A 158 1.29 -9.63 7.21
N LEU A 159 2.34 -9.78 8.03
CA LEU A 159 3.73 -9.74 7.58
C LEU A 159 3.98 -10.84 6.54
N ALA A 160 4.59 -10.47 5.40
CA ALA A 160 4.90 -11.40 4.32
C ALA A 160 5.73 -12.58 4.80
N TYR A 161 5.42 -13.79 4.32
CA TYR A 161 6.03 -15.04 4.81
C TYR A 161 7.56 -15.02 4.72
N ARG A 162 8.14 -14.51 3.61
CA ARG A 162 9.60 -14.44 3.45
C ARG A 162 10.31 -13.60 4.51
N LEU A 163 9.63 -12.55 5.03
CA LEU A 163 10.14 -11.72 6.11
C LEU A 163 9.93 -12.38 7.48
N ARG A 164 8.81 -13.06 7.64
CA ARG A 164 8.46 -13.79 8.87
C ARG A 164 9.48 -14.89 9.20
N VAL A 165 10.02 -15.55 8.18
CA VAL A 165 11.01 -16.64 8.35
C VAL A 165 12.46 -16.16 8.34
N ASP A 166 12.73 -14.88 8.08
CA ASP A 166 14.10 -14.33 8.15
C ASP A 166 14.58 -14.33 9.61
N PRO A 167 15.73 -14.96 9.91
CA PRO A 167 16.23 -15.10 11.29
C PRO A 167 16.52 -13.76 11.96
N ARG A 168 16.67 -12.68 11.18
CA ARG A 168 16.87 -11.32 11.69
C ARG A 168 15.59 -10.64 12.15
N VAL A 169 14.40 -11.16 11.74
CA VAL A 169 13.11 -10.56 12.07
C VAL A 169 12.54 -11.18 13.35
N ARG A 170 12.07 -10.34 14.25
CA ARG A 170 11.24 -10.69 15.40
C ARG A 170 9.84 -10.13 15.19
N VAL A 171 8.89 -11.02 14.95
CA VAL A 171 7.49 -10.63 14.68
C VAL A 171 6.77 -10.41 16.01
N LEU A 172 6.28 -9.21 16.23
CA LEU A 172 5.53 -8.78 17.42
C LEU A 172 4.10 -8.43 17.00
N GLU A 173 3.27 -9.45 16.80
CA GLU A 173 1.87 -9.32 16.47
C GLU A 173 1.00 -9.14 17.71
N ARG A 174 -0.18 -8.52 17.54
CA ARG A 174 -1.11 -8.13 18.63
C ARG A 174 -0.48 -7.19 19.64
N VAL A 175 0.59 -6.51 19.29
CA VAL A 175 1.26 -5.54 20.14
C VAL A 175 0.81 -4.13 19.77
N ASN A 176 0.19 -3.45 20.73
CA ASN A 176 -0.12 -2.04 20.57
C ASN A 176 1.11 -1.20 20.85
N ALA A 177 1.61 -0.49 19.84
CA ALA A 177 2.83 0.31 19.95
C ALA A 177 2.81 1.35 21.09
N ARG A 178 1.64 1.76 21.56
CA ARG A 178 1.49 2.62 22.76
C ARG A 178 1.99 1.98 24.04
N HIS A 179 2.10 0.64 24.06
CA HIS A 179 2.51 -0.16 25.21
C HIS A 179 3.77 -0.98 24.91
N LEU A 180 4.53 -0.56 23.90
CA LEU A 180 5.78 -1.21 23.55
C LEU A 180 6.81 -0.95 24.68
N GLY A 181 7.49 -2.00 25.14
CA GLY A 181 8.45 -1.89 26.25
C GLY A 181 9.59 -2.90 26.12
N PRO A 182 10.51 -2.90 27.10
CA PRO A 182 11.66 -3.81 27.14
C PRO A 182 11.28 -5.29 27.12
N GLU A 183 10.10 -5.64 27.59
CA GLU A 183 9.57 -7.00 27.55
C GLU A 183 9.32 -7.50 26.12
N HIS A 184 9.11 -6.60 25.18
CA HIS A 184 8.95 -6.89 23.76
C HIS A 184 10.27 -6.79 22.99
N VAL A 185 11.19 -5.91 23.46
CA VAL A 185 12.46 -5.61 22.81
C VAL A 185 13.58 -5.76 23.86
N PRO A 186 14.13 -6.99 24.00
CA PRO A 186 15.17 -7.25 25.01
C PRO A 186 16.43 -6.41 24.87
N GLU A 187 16.73 -5.91 23.66
CA GLU A 187 17.83 -4.98 23.40
C GLU A 187 17.42 -3.50 23.65
N ALA A 188 16.46 -3.24 24.55
CA ALA A 188 16.12 -1.87 24.96
C ALA A 188 17.37 -1.13 25.45
N GLY A 189 17.57 0.10 24.95
CA GLY A 189 18.80 0.87 25.14
C GLY A 189 19.85 0.68 24.04
N GLU A 190 19.70 -0.34 23.18
CA GLU A 190 20.56 -0.62 22.02
C GLU A 190 19.81 -0.52 20.68
N VAL A 191 18.64 0.08 20.65
CA VAL A 191 17.90 0.32 19.42
C VAL A 191 18.54 1.50 18.68
N HIS A 192 18.97 1.25 17.44
CA HIS A 192 19.70 2.23 16.62
C HIS A 192 18.81 2.90 15.56
N VAL A 193 17.75 2.23 15.14
CA VAL A 193 16.83 2.77 14.12
C VAL A 193 15.40 2.46 14.52
N VAL A 194 14.55 3.48 14.49
CA VAL A 194 13.10 3.34 14.59
C VAL A 194 12.48 3.84 13.29
N VAL A 195 11.67 3.01 12.65
CA VAL A 195 10.83 3.41 11.53
C VAL A 195 9.37 3.29 11.92
N CYS A 196 8.49 4.16 11.39
CA CYS A 196 7.08 4.19 11.78
C CYS A 196 6.19 4.52 10.59
N ASP A 197 5.29 3.58 10.22
CA ASP A 197 4.23 3.75 9.20
C ASP A 197 2.89 3.26 9.75
N VAL A 198 2.32 3.98 10.73
CA VAL A 198 1.03 3.63 11.35
C VAL A 198 -0.15 4.32 10.67
N SER A 199 -1.35 3.74 10.80
CA SER A 199 -2.60 4.31 10.30
C SER A 199 -3.64 4.41 11.41
N PHE A 200 -4.52 5.40 11.30
CA PHE A 200 -5.66 5.62 12.22
C PHE A 200 -5.26 5.99 13.66
N ILE A 201 -4.04 6.45 13.86
CA ILE A 201 -3.50 6.86 15.15
C ILE A 201 -2.43 7.94 14.92
N SER A 202 -2.33 8.90 15.86
CA SER A 202 -1.31 9.94 15.84
C SER A 202 0.07 9.40 16.25
N LEU A 203 1.12 9.93 15.62
CA LEU A 203 2.53 9.70 15.99
C LEU A 203 2.80 10.08 17.45
N ARG A 204 2.07 11.07 17.97
CA ARG A 204 2.18 11.53 19.36
C ARG A 204 1.93 10.41 20.38
N LEU A 205 1.17 9.39 20.01
CA LEU A 205 0.81 8.28 20.87
C LEU A 205 1.72 7.06 20.72
N VAL A 206 2.29 6.84 19.53
CA VAL A 206 3.01 5.58 19.23
C VAL A 206 4.52 5.72 19.23
N LEU A 207 5.07 6.93 19.03
CA LEU A 207 6.51 7.12 19.03
C LEU A 207 7.14 7.08 20.44
N PRO A 208 6.54 7.67 21.49
CA PRO A 208 7.22 7.77 22.79
C PRO A 208 7.75 6.45 23.31
N PRO A 209 6.97 5.33 23.34
CA PRO A 209 7.48 4.06 23.86
C PRO A 209 8.69 3.53 23.09
N ALA A 210 8.67 3.58 21.77
CA ALA A 210 9.79 3.11 20.94
C ALA A 210 11.05 3.94 21.14
N LEU A 211 10.91 5.28 21.27
CA LEU A 211 12.04 6.20 21.42
C LEU A 211 12.75 6.10 22.77
N THR A 212 12.07 5.64 23.84
CA THR A 212 12.72 5.40 25.14
C THR A 212 13.76 4.30 25.07
N MET A 213 13.64 3.36 24.14
CA MET A 213 14.54 2.21 23.98
C MET A 213 15.75 2.49 23.07
N CYS A 214 15.85 3.71 22.54
CA CYS A 214 16.88 4.08 21.59
C CYS A 214 18.22 4.39 22.25
N ALA A 215 19.30 3.89 21.65
CA ALA A 215 20.67 4.26 21.97
C ALA A 215 20.97 5.72 21.60
N ARG A 216 22.07 6.25 22.12
CA ARG A 216 22.65 7.51 21.63
C ARG A 216 23.03 7.33 20.15
N GLY A 217 22.77 8.35 19.35
CA GLY A 217 23.00 8.32 17.89
C GLY A 217 21.93 7.57 17.10
N ALA A 218 20.88 7.05 17.76
CA ALA A 218 19.79 6.40 17.06
C ALA A 218 19.07 7.33 16.08
N VAL A 219 18.50 6.76 15.03
CA VAL A 219 17.76 7.48 13.99
C VAL A 219 16.28 7.08 14.03
N LEU A 220 15.41 8.08 13.93
CA LEU A 220 13.98 7.93 13.67
C LEU A 220 13.70 8.26 12.22
N CYS A 221 12.85 7.46 11.55
CA CYS A 221 12.16 7.83 10.31
C CYS A 221 10.66 7.54 10.48
N ALA A 222 9.86 8.57 10.67
CA ALA A 222 8.42 8.45 10.92
C ALA A 222 7.60 9.08 9.80
N LEU A 223 6.57 8.38 9.35
CA LEU A 223 5.66 8.85 8.32
C LEU A 223 4.54 9.70 8.93
N ILE A 224 4.56 10.99 8.66
CA ILE A 224 3.48 11.92 9.02
C ILE A 224 2.36 11.75 7.99
N LYS A 225 1.17 11.41 8.47
CA LYS A 225 -0.05 11.28 7.66
C LYS A 225 -1.03 12.39 8.08
N PRO A 226 -1.17 13.46 7.31
CA PRO A 226 -1.98 14.62 7.72
C PRO A 226 -3.39 14.27 8.17
N GLN A 227 -4.04 13.30 7.52
CA GLN A 227 -5.39 12.83 7.84
C GLN A 227 -5.54 12.17 9.22
N PHE A 228 -4.44 11.81 9.89
CA PHE A 228 -4.46 11.23 11.24
C PHE A 228 -3.89 12.18 12.31
N GLU A 229 -3.46 13.37 11.89
CA GLU A 229 -2.81 14.36 12.75
C GLU A 229 -3.56 15.69 12.82
N CYS A 230 -4.45 15.98 11.86
CA CYS A 230 -5.26 17.20 11.81
C CYS A 230 -6.64 17.02 12.47
N GLU A 231 -7.34 18.13 12.66
CA GLU A 231 -8.71 18.14 13.16
C GLU A 231 -9.69 17.60 12.11
N ARG A 232 -10.83 17.05 12.57
CA ARG A 232 -11.79 16.37 11.69
C ARG A 232 -12.39 17.26 10.62
N ASP A 233 -12.60 18.54 10.90
CA ASP A 233 -13.16 19.55 9.98
C ASP A 233 -12.19 19.89 8.83
N GLN A 234 -10.91 19.60 9.00
CA GLN A 234 -9.87 19.78 7.98
C GLN A 234 -9.78 18.59 7.00
N ILE A 235 -10.50 17.50 7.29
CA ILE A 235 -10.52 16.30 6.46
C ILE A 235 -11.67 16.41 5.45
N GLY A 236 -11.32 16.50 4.18
CA GLY A 236 -12.29 16.57 3.09
C GLY A 236 -12.97 15.24 2.75
N PRO A 237 -13.88 15.24 1.78
CA PRO A 237 -14.56 14.05 1.32
C PRO A 237 -13.57 12.93 0.93
N GLY A 238 -13.90 11.69 1.32
CA GLY A 238 -13.04 10.52 1.10
C GLY A 238 -11.86 10.42 2.06
N GLY A 239 -11.82 11.21 3.14
CA GLY A 239 -10.73 11.16 4.12
C GLY A 239 -9.44 11.82 3.65
N VAL A 240 -9.52 12.79 2.72
CA VAL A 240 -8.35 13.39 2.07
C VAL A 240 -8.16 14.84 2.51
N VAL A 241 -6.97 15.17 3.00
CA VAL A 241 -6.54 16.55 3.30
C VAL A 241 -5.98 17.16 2.01
N ARG A 242 -6.82 17.91 1.27
CA ARG A 242 -6.46 18.48 -0.03
C ARG A 242 -5.72 19.79 0.06
N ASP A 243 -6.02 20.59 1.08
CA ASP A 243 -5.41 21.90 1.26
C ASP A 243 -3.94 21.76 1.65
N GLU A 244 -3.06 22.37 0.86
CA GLU A 244 -1.62 22.32 1.07
C GLU A 244 -1.21 23.07 2.34
N THR A 245 -1.89 24.18 2.64
CA THR A 245 -1.62 25.00 3.85
C THR A 245 -1.88 24.16 5.10
N THR A 246 -2.99 23.43 5.12
CA THR A 246 -3.33 22.49 6.20
C THR A 246 -2.28 21.39 6.33
N ARG A 247 -1.86 20.77 5.22
CA ARG A 247 -0.81 19.73 5.26
C ARG A 247 0.49 20.26 5.84
N ARG A 248 0.94 21.43 5.40
CA ARG A 248 2.16 22.08 5.91
C ARG A 248 2.04 22.47 7.38
N SER A 249 0.86 22.92 7.82
CA SER A 249 0.58 23.23 9.22
C SER A 249 0.69 21.99 10.10
N VAL A 250 0.14 20.85 9.63
CA VAL A 250 0.24 19.56 10.32
C VAL A 250 1.70 19.13 10.46
N VAL A 251 2.49 19.19 9.38
CA VAL A 251 3.91 18.86 9.43
C VAL A 251 4.62 19.66 10.50
N ARG A 252 4.48 21.00 10.47
CA ARG A 252 5.07 21.91 11.49
C ARG A 252 4.61 21.59 12.90
N SER A 253 3.32 21.27 13.07
CA SER A 253 2.77 20.88 14.39
C SER A 253 3.40 19.61 14.95
N ILE A 254 3.66 18.62 14.09
CA ILE A 254 4.36 17.39 14.50
C ILE A 254 5.84 17.65 14.78
N GLU A 255 6.51 18.46 13.97
CA GLU A 255 7.90 18.85 14.19
C GLU A 255 8.07 19.60 15.52
N SER A 256 7.22 20.60 15.81
CA SER A 256 7.23 21.34 17.08
C SER A 256 6.99 20.43 18.28
N TRP A 257 5.93 19.63 18.20
CA TRP A 257 5.64 18.65 19.24
C TRP A 257 6.81 17.70 19.48
N PHE A 258 7.43 17.19 18.42
CA PHE A 258 8.55 16.25 18.52
C PHE A 258 9.74 16.91 19.22
N GLN A 259 10.09 18.12 18.80
CA GLN A 259 11.22 18.86 19.38
C GLN A 259 10.99 19.22 20.85
N GLU A 260 9.77 19.58 21.24
CA GLU A 260 9.37 19.87 22.62
C GLU A 260 9.38 18.60 23.49
N SER A 261 8.83 17.48 22.96
CA SER A 261 8.70 16.24 23.70
C SER A 261 10.02 15.45 23.82
N PHE A 262 10.92 15.62 22.86
CA PHE A 262 12.19 14.88 22.78
C PHE A 262 13.39 15.83 22.58
N PRO A 263 13.74 16.66 23.58
CA PRO A 263 14.82 17.65 23.46
C PRO A 263 16.20 17.02 23.23
N SER A 264 16.34 15.71 23.50
CA SER A 264 17.55 14.95 23.18
C SER A 264 17.66 14.51 21.71
N TRP A 265 16.68 14.83 20.87
CA TRP A 265 16.67 14.51 19.46
C TRP A 265 16.77 15.78 18.62
N ALA A 266 17.53 15.71 17.53
CA ALA A 266 17.57 16.77 16.52
C ALA A 266 16.82 16.31 15.25
N ILE A 267 15.92 17.13 14.75
CA ILE A 267 15.28 16.92 13.48
C ILE A 267 16.29 17.16 12.35
N ASN A 268 16.55 16.16 11.52
CA ASN A 268 17.42 16.28 10.35
C ASN A 268 16.68 16.92 9.16
N GLY A 269 15.37 16.72 9.11
CA GLY A 269 14.49 17.28 8.09
C GLY A 269 13.24 16.45 7.85
N THR A 270 12.34 17.01 7.02
CA THR A 270 11.12 16.36 6.56
C THR A 270 11.06 16.42 5.04
N VAL A 271 10.74 15.30 4.39
CA VAL A 271 10.59 15.19 2.95
C VAL A 271 9.24 14.61 2.57
N GLU A 272 8.74 14.99 1.41
CA GLU A 272 7.51 14.39 0.87
C GLU A 272 7.73 12.93 0.49
N SER A 273 6.73 12.11 0.80
CA SER A 273 6.67 10.72 0.32
C SER A 273 6.60 10.70 -1.21
N PRO A 274 7.38 9.82 -1.88
CA PRO A 274 7.35 9.70 -3.34
C PRO A 274 6.05 9.09 -3.87
N ILE A 275 5.24 8.53 -2.97
CA ILE A 275 3.94 7.94 -3.28
C ILE A 275 2.89 8.45 -2.28
N THR A 276 1.67 8.61 -2.76
CA THR A 276 0.53 8.95 -1.91
C THR A 276 0.02 7.73 -1.13
N GLY A 277 -0.65 7.98 -0.01
CA GLY A 277 -1.40 6.98 0.74
C GLY A 277 -2.55 6.35 -0.07
N THR A 278 -3.18 5.32 0.47
CA THR A 278 -4.20 4.50 -0.23
C THR A 278 -5.38 5.32 -0.77
N HIS A 279 -5.74 6.41 -0.12
CA HIS A 279 -6.83 7.30 -0.51
C HIS A 279 -6.36 8.57 -1.24
N GLY A 280 -5.07 8.63 -1.60
CA GLY A 280 -4.49 9.77 -2.32
C GLY A 280 -3.98 10.91 -1.43
N ASN A 281 -3.91 10.71 -0.11
CA ASN A 281 -3.29 11.68 0.79
C ASN A 281 -1.78 11.79 0.53
N GLN A 282 -1.27 13.03 0.44
CA GLN A 282 0.15 13.29 0.49
C GLN A 282 0.66 13.05 1.92
N GLU A 283 1.75 12.32 2.03
CA GLU A 283 2.38 11.94 3.30
C GLU A 283 3.83 12.46 3.33
N TYR A 284 4.42 12.55 4.53
CA TYR A 284 5.74 13.16 4.73
C TYR A 284 6.59 12.27 5.65
N LEU A 285 7.88 12.24 5.42
CA LEU A 285 8.85 11.47 6.20
C LEU A 285 9.68 12.43 7.05
N LEU A 286 9.44 12.38 8.35
CA LEU A 286 10.25 13.08 9.36
C LEU A 286 11.44 12.21 9.73
N VAL A 287 12.65 12.76 9.65
CA VAL A 287 13.87 12.09 10.09
C VAL A 287 14.52 12.89 11.22
N ALA A 288 14.89 12.19 12.28
CA ALA A 288 15.55 12.80 13.45
C ALA A 288 16.65 11.86 13.99
N THR A 289 17.63 12.45 14.70
CA THR A 289 18.75 11.73 15.31
C THR A 289 18.83 12.04 16.80
N LYS A 290 19.02 11.01 17.64
CA LYS A 290 19.22 11.15 19.09
C LYS A 290 20.64 11.63 19.40
N LEU A 291 20.77 12.77 20.07
CA LEU A 291 22.06 13.39 20.36
C LEU A 291 22.72 12.83 21.61
N PHE A 292 21.96 12.58 22.66
CA PHE A 292 22.42 12.10 23.95
C PHE A 292 21.34 11.28 24.69
#